data_5399a2ae71f78e7ae27191717ea6acdc
#
_entry.id   5399a2ae71f78e7ae27191717ea6acdc
#
_cell.length_a   1.000
_cell.length_b   1.000
_cell.length_c   1.000
_cell.angle_alpha   90.00
_cell.angle_beta   90.00
_cell.angle_gamma   90.00
#
_symmetry.space_group_name_H-M   'P 1'
#
loop_
_entity.id
_entity.type
_entity.pdbx_description
1 polymer ?
#
loop_
_entity_poly.entity_id
_entity_poly.type
_entity_poly.pdbx_seq_one_letter_code
_entity_poly.pdbx_strand_id
1 'polypeptide(L)'
;MSGMIDVGVIEKFPCPRSMPASPYKSGASAPRRSVSQRRGISPHSPSLKALIPRVLDAALKRPPFHRVARAFTVALLGTMSGGIGVVSHAQVTFDRLVNSAKEPQNWMTYSGDYSGKRFSSLDQISLANVRTMVPKWVYQTAATGKLETTPLVVDGILYATAQDDRAFALDARTGRPIWMYQRQVPADIRPCCGHVNRGLAILGDKVFLGTLDAHVIALDAKTGAVIWDATAADYRTGYSFTVAPLAVKNLIVIGVSGGEYGVRGFIDAYDADTGERKWRFYTVPGPGEPGHESWEGDSWKTGGAPAWNTGTYDPATNQIFWPTGNPAPSNRGEGRAGDNLYSNSLLALNADTGKLNWYFQFTKHDEHDWDATQVPVIVDSAAKHLIVQADRNGFFYVIDRTTGKLILATAYGKITWSDTKDAEGRPVANSQAPPTLEGRIVCPGALGTTNFMAPTYDPQTGLLYVTARDQCDVFSTAPQPYEPGHAFYGSAYFPSEDAEPYRGFLKAIDPGTGGVKWKFEHTSPTWSGVLSTAGGLVFSGDAEGNFIAFDAASLKPVWHFQMGGAVYAAPMAFAVDGKEYVAIAAGSAIYAFGLP
;
A
#
# COMPACT_ATOMS: atom_id res chain seq x y z
N MET A 1 -39.96 -39.57 6.95
CA MET A 1 -40.47 -38.29 6.41
C MET A 1 -39.31 -37.33 6.43
N SER A 2 -38.76 -37.16 5.26
CA SER A 2 -37.52 -36.39 4.98
C SER A 2 -37.95 -34.95 4.64
N GLY A 3 -37.49 -33.99 5.41
CA GLY A 3 -37.62 -32.58 5.10
C GLY A 3 -36.27 -32.06 4.69
N MET A 4 -36.04 -31.94 3.40
CA MET A 4 -34.93 -31.16 2.83
C MET A 4 -35.15 -29.67 3.12
N ILE A 5 -34.20 -29.07 3.81
CA ILE A 5 -34.09 -27.61 3.91
C ILE A 5 -33.25 -27.15 2.70
N ASP A 6 -33.93 -26.44 1.83
CA ASP A 6 -33.35 -25.77 0.64
C ASP A 6 -32.44 -24.65 1.13
N VAL A 7 -31.13 -24.80 0.95
CA VAL A 7 -30.14 -23.75 1.26
C VAL A 7 -30.07 -22.84 0.03
N GLY A 8 -30.82 -21.76 0.09
CA GLY A 8 -30.83 -20.71 -0.94
C GLY A 8 -29.41 -20.15 -1.16
N VAL A 9 -29.09 -20.01 -2.43
CA VAL A 9 -27.87 -19.42 -2.99
C VAL A 9 -27.57 -18.07 -2.33
N ILE A 10 -26.44 -17.98 -1.64
CA ILE A 10 -25.93 -16.71 -1.11
C ILE A 10 -25.36 -15.89 -2.27
N GLU A 11 -26.19 -14.99 -2.80
CA GLU A 11 -25.74 -13.99 -3.76
C GLU A 11 -24.90 -12.90 -3.07
N LYS A 12 -23.70 -12.67 -3.62
CA LYS A 12 -22.89 -11.45 -3.67
C LYS A 12 -22.93 -10.54 -2.45
N PHE A 13 -21.92 -10.63 -1.58
CA PHE A 13 -21.59 -9.56 -0.64
C PHE A 13 -20.73 -8.49 -1.33
N PRO A 14 -21.19 -7.23 -1.40
CA PRO A 14 -20.36 -6.13 -1.85
C PRO A 14 -19.40 -5.70 -0.73
N CYS A 15 -18.18 -5.32 -1.13
CA CYS A 15 -17.26 -4.54 -0.30
C CYS A 15 -18.02 -3.36 0.34
N PRO A 16 -17.81 -3.01 1.62
CA PRO A 16 -18.61 -1.98 2.29
C PRO A 16 -18.56 -0.66 1.54
N ARG A 17 -19.71 -0.24 1.02
CA ARG A 17 -19.92 1.10 0.50
C ARG A 17 -19.80 2.08 1.65
N SER A 18 -19.21 3.24 1.37
CA SER A 18 -19.20 4.42 2.24
C SER A 18 -20.51 4.58 3.02
N MET A 19 -20.41 4.72 4.35
CA MET A 19 -21.56 4.96 5.23
C MET A 19 -22.30 6.25 4.83
N PRO A 20 -23.63 6.28 4.90
CA PRO A 20 -24.39 7.51 4.72
C PRO A 20 -24.19 8.44 5.94
N ALA A 21 -24.07 9.72 5.65
CA ALA A 21 -23.99 10.77 6.66
C ALA A 21 -25.22 10.77 7.58
N SER A 22 -24.97 10.85 8.89
CA SER A 22 -25.97 11.00 9.95
C SER A 22 -26.77 12.29 9.79
N PRO A 23 -28.11 12.32 9.92
CA PRO A 23 -28.88 13.55 9.85
C PRO A 23 -28.86 14.30 11.17
N TYR A 24 -28.34 15.51 11.16
CA TYR A 24 -28.51 16.49 12.22
C TYR A 24 -29.99 16.90 12.34
N LYS A 25 -30.60 16.70 13.51
CA LYS A 25 -31.89 17.27 13.88
C LYS A 25 -31.68 18.71 14.34
N SER A 26 -32.20 19.66 13.58
CA SER A 26 -32.58 20.99 14.13
C SER A 26 -34.06 21.17 13.93
N GLY A 27 -34.78 21.36 15.03
CA GLY A 27 -36.21 21.62 15.01
C GLY A 27 -36.54 23.10 14.75
N ALA A 28 -37.54 23.33 13.90
CA ALA A 28 -38.44 24.46 13.98
C ALA A 28 -39.69 24.17 13.14
N SER A 29 -40.83 24.51 13.69
CA SER A 29 -42.20 24.16 13.34
C SER A 29 -42.86 25.10 12.32
N ALA A 30 -43.76 24.50 11.47
CA ALA A 30 -45.05 24.98 10.95
C ALA A 30 -45.07 25.91 9.72
N PRO A 31 -46.20 25.99 8.94
CA PRO A 31 -47.33 25.08 8.79
C PRO A 31 -47.72 24.74 7.33
N ARG A 32 -48.61 23.78 7.21
CA ARG A 32 -49.23 23.21 5.97
C ARG A 32 -50.01 24.23 5.12
N ARG A 33 -49.92 24.09 3.80
CA ARG A 33 -51.05 24.31 2.85
C ARG A 33 -51.08 23.28 1.75
N SER A 34 -52.23 22.67 1.62
CA SER A 34 -52.67 21.72 0.57
C SER A 34 -53.06 22.47 -0.71
N VAL A 35 -52.79 21.85 -1.89
CA VAL A 35 -53.71 21.92 -3.05
C VAL A 35 -53.34 20.84 -4.09
N SER A 36 -54.26 19.95 -4.27
CA SER A 36 -54.85 19.19 -5.38
C SER A 36 -54.10 18.84 -6.64
N GLN A 37 -54.26 17.56 -6.91
CA GLN A 37 -54.36 16.76 -8.15
C GLN A 37 -54.61 17.48 -9.47
N ARG A 38 -53.97 17.05 -10.56
CA ARG A 38 -54.64 16.41 -11.74
C ARG A 38 -53.64 15.94 -12.81
N ARG A 39 -53.80 14.63 -13.21
CA ARG A 39 -53.82 13.99 -14.54
C ARG A 39 -52.65 14.31 -15.49
N GLY A 40 -51.81 13.43 -15.94
CA GLY A 40 -52.02 12.19 -16.72
C GLY A 40 -52.06 12.44 -18.21
N ILE A 41 -51.03 12.02 -18.98
CA ILE A 41 -51.12 11.52 -20.38
C ILE A 41 -49.70 10.98 -20.74
N SER A 42 -49.66 9.72 -21.18
CA SER A 42 -48.63 9.01 -21.94
C SER A 42 -49.27 8.66 -23.30
N PRO A 43 -48.58 8.05 -24.25
CA PRO A 43 -47.26 8.23 -24.86
C PRO A 43 -47.38 8.47 -26.40
N HIS A 44 -46.31 8.79 -27.07
CA HIS A 44 -46.06 8.33 -28.47
C HIS A 44 -44.64 8.65 -28.92
N SER A 45 -43.95 7.58 -29.34
CA SER A 45 -42.77 7.58 -30.20
C SER A 45 -43.17 7.98 -31.63
N PRO A 46 -42.30 8.57 -32.45
CA PRO A 46 -41.77 7.78 -33.54
C PRO A 46 -40.28 8.00 -33.87
N SER A 47 -39.75 6.91 -34.40
CA SER A 47 -38.49 6.75 -35.11
C SER A 47 -38.31 7.70 -36.28
N LEU A 48 -37.10 8.21 -36.50
CA LEU A 48 -36.64 8.68 -37.81
C LEU A 48 -35.23 8.17 -38.11
N LYS A 49 -35.21 7.28 -39.11
CA LYS A 49 -34.00 6.86 -39.84
C LYS A 49 -33.69 7.91 -40.92
N ALA A 50 -32.39 7.98 -41.22
CA ALA A 50 -31.79 8.37 -42.49
C ALA A 50 -31.64 9.87 -42.82
N LEU A 51 -30.37 10.28 -42.93
CA LEU A 51 -29.85 10.88 -44.16
C LEU A 51 -28.31 10.92 -44.13
N ILE A 52 -27.72 10.06 -45.01
CA ILE A 52 -26.36 10.21 -45.52
C ILE A 52 -26.47 10.97 -46.83
N PRO A 53 -25.56 11.85 -47.20
CA PRO A 53 -25.01 11.80 -48.53
C PRO A 53 -23.47 11.68 -48.57
N ARG A 54 -23.06 10.75 -49.40
CA ARG A 54 -21.73 10.59 -49.99
C ARG A 54 -21.32 11.84 -50.77
N VAL A 55 -20.01 12.20 -50.69
CA VAL A 55 -19.29 12.76 -51.82
C VAL A 55 -17.93 12.08 -51.91
N LEU A 56 -17.75 11.43 -53.06
CA LEU A 56 -16.56 10.74 -53.53
C LEU A 56 -15.66 11.73 -54.31
N ASP A 57 -14.36 11.42 -54.27
CA ASP A 57 -13.32 11.59 -55.28
C ASP A 57 -12.93 12.99 -55.77
N ALA A 58 -11.65 13.30 -55.55
CA ALA A 58 -10.81 13.81 -56.64
C ALA A 58 -9.32 13.46 -56.39
N ALA A 59 -8.81 12.80 -57.36
CA ALA A 59 -7.53 12.13 -57.48
C ALA A 59 -6.29 13.05 -57.61
N LEU A 60 -5.18 12.51 -57.13
CA LEU A 60 -3.87 12.46 -57.77
C LEU A 60 -3.44 13.58 -58.75
N LYS A 61 -2.33 14.27 -58.37
CA LYS A 61 -1.21 14.48 -59.32
C LYS A 61 0.06 14.96 -58.59
N ARG A 62 1.10 14.13 -58.61
CA ARG A 62 2.50 14.55 -58.46
C ARG A 62 3.03 15.03 -59.84
N PRO A 63 4.04 15.92 -59.86
CA PRO A 63 5.18 15.73 -60.77
C PRO A 63 6.56 15.81 -60.05
N PRO A 64 7.64 15.43 -60.79
CA PRO A 64 8.90 14.98 -60.19
C PRO A 64 10.08 15.93 -60.32
N PHE A 65 11.09 15.63 -59.49
CA PHE A 65 12.52 15.86 -59.67
C PHE A 65 13.09 17.10 -60.40
N HIS A 66 14.03 17.80 -59.71
CA HIS A 66 15.38 17.95 -60.26
C HIS A 66 16.40 18.26 -59.15
N ARG A 67 17.50 17.49 -59.15
CA ARG A 67 18.76 17.74 -58.42
C ARG A 67 19.45 18.97 -59.00
N VAL A 68 19.94 19.88 -58.15
CA VAL A 68 21.09 20.70 -58.44
C VAL A 68 21.92 20.84 -57.18
N ALA A 69 23.11 20.29 -57.26
CA ALA A 69 24.20 20.52 -56.32
C ALA A 69 24.88 21.86 -56.67
N ARG A 70 25.06 22.74 -55.68
CA ARG A 70 26.11 23.78 -55.72
C ARG A 70 26.65 24.03 -54.32
N ALA A 71 27.92 23.86 -54.21
CA ALA A 71 28.74 24.24 -53.06
C ALA A 71 28.82 25.78 -52.96
N PHE A 72 28.76 26.32 -51.72
CA PHE A 72 29.29 27.61 -51.38
C PHE A 72 29.76 27.64 -49.90
N THR A 73 31.00 27.79 -49.74
CA THR A 73 31.88 28.62 -48.90
C THR A 73 31.41 29.00 -47.48
N VAL A 74 32.26 28.62 -46.53
CA VAL A 74 32.35 28.97 -45.12
C VAL A 74 32.30 30.49 -44.89
N ALA A 75 31.38 30.91 -43.97
CA ALA A 75 31.50 32.18 -43.27
C ALA A 75 31.32 31.91 -41.76
N LEU A 76 32.35 32.16 -40.97
CA LEU A 76 32.33 32.17 -39.51
C LEU A 76 31.39 33.28 -39.04
N LEU A 77 30.34 32.90 -38.33
CA LEU A 77 29.59 33.78 -37.45
C LEU A 77 29.44 33.10 -36.11
N GLY A 78 29.95 33.78 -35.07
CA GLY A 78 29.95 33.30 -33.70
C GLY A 78 28.55 32.96 -33.21
N THR A 79 28.36 31.72 -32.80
CA THR A 79 27.17 31.25 -32.13
C THR A 79 27.31 31.51 -30.65
N MET A 80 26.47 32.40 -30.11
CA MET A 80 26.07 32.32 -28.71
C MET A 80 25.34 30.98 -28.50
N SER A 81 26.06 30.00 -28.00
CA SER A 81 25.47 28.75 -27.53
C SER A 81 24.76 29.02 -26.22
N GLY A 82 23.48 29.37 -26.29
CA GLY A 82 22.56 29.12 -25.21
C GLY A 82 22.49 27.60 -25.01
N GLY A 83 23.26 27.08 -24.06
CA GLY A 83 23.23 25.67 -23.70
C GLY A 83 21.84 25.32 -23.19
N ILE A 84 21.05 24.66 -24.03
CA ILE A 84 19.96 23.82 -23.53
C ILE A 84 20.68 22.73 -22.76
N GLY A 85 20.75 22.89 -21.44
CA GLY A 85 21.25 21.83 -20.55
C GLY A 85 20.36 20.60 -20.76
N VAL A 86 20.87 19.63 -21.51
CA VAL A 86 20.33 18.28 -21.48
C VAL A 86 20.57 17.82 -20.04
N VAL A 87 19.51 17.81 -19.24
CA VAL A 87 19.54 17.20 -17.92
C VAL A 87 19.88 15.73 -18.16
N SER A 88 21.15 15.39 -17.99
CA SER A 88 21.59 14.00 -17.97
C SER A 88 20.97 13.39 -16.73
N HIS A 89 19.88 12.63 -16.88
CA HIS A 89 19.37 11.82 -15.80
C HIS A 89 20.44 10.82 -15.40
N ALA A 90 21.05 11.03 -14.23
CA ALA A 90 21.96 10.07 -13.66
C ALA A 90 21.17 8.78 -13.36
N GLN A 91 21.73 7.62 -13.74
CA GLN A 91 21.12 6.34 -13.40
C GLN A 91 20.95 6.21 -11.86
N VAL A 92 19.86 5.63 -11.42
CA VAL A 92 19.62 5.29 -10.00
C VAL A 92 20.40 4.05 -9.66
N THR A 93 21.65 4.19 -9.28
CA THR A 93 22.49 3.05 -8.90
C THR A 93 22.09 2.50 -7.53
N PHE A 94 22.45 1.25 -7.25
CA PHE A 94 22.26 0.67 -5.91
C PHE A 94 22.97 1.50 -4.83
N ASP A 95 24.15 2.05 -5.13
CA ASP A 95 24.86 2.93 -4.20
C ASP A 95 24.08 4.20 -3.85
N ARG A 96 23.34 4.79 -4.80
CA ARG A 96 22.44 5.93 -4.51
C ARG A 96 21.32 5.51 -3.56
N LEU A 97 20.71 4.33 -3.79
CA LEU A 97 19.65 3.80 -2.91
C LEU A 97 20.17 3.55 -1.48
N VAL A 98 21.35 2.95 -1.32
CA VAL A 98 21.99 2.73 -0.01
C VAL A 98 22.32 4.05 0.68
N ASN A 99 22.74 5.04 -0.08
CA ASN A 99 23.17 6.35 0.41
C ASN A 99 22.08 7.42 0.27
N SER A 100 20.81 7.05 0.18
CA SER A 100 19.68 7.99 -0.04
C SER A 100 19.66 9.17 0.95
N ALA A 101 20.16 8.99 2.16
CA ALA A 101 20.31 10.07 3.13
C ALA A 101 21.24 11.22 2.68
N LYS A 102 22.13 10.98 1.69
CA LYS A 102 22.98 12.02 1.09
C LYS A 102 22.25 12.83 0.00
N GLU A 103 21.08 12.36 -0.41
CA GLU A 103 20.26 12.97 -1.45
C GLU A 103 18.84 13.25 -0.91
N PRO A 104 18.68 14.07 0.14
CA PRO A 104 17.39 14.28 0.81
C PRO A 104 16.32 14.91 -0.10
N GLN A 105 16.73 15.53 -1.22
CA GLN A 105 15.83 16.05 -2.23
C GLN A 105 15.11 14.96 -3.02
N ASN A 106 15.58 13.71 -2.97
CA ASN A 106 15.00 12.56 -3.65
C ASN A 106 14.23 11.67 -2.66
N TRP A 107 13.25 10.91 -3.18
CA TRP A 107 12.52 9.87 -2.47
C TRP A 107 12.55 8.60 -3.31
N MET A 108 13.60 7.77 -3.11
CA MET A 108 13.99 6.74 -4.09
C MET A 108 13.47 5.34 -3.79
N THR A 109 12.88 5.10 -2.60
CA THR A 109 12.24 3.83 -2.24
C THR A 109 10.84 4.06 -1.70
N TYR A 110 10.05 3.01 -1.51
CA TYR A 110 8.70 3.10 -0.93
C TYR A 110 8.66 3.90 0.39
N SER A 111 9.68 3.78 1.24
CA SER A 111 9.77 4.48 2.52
C SER A 111 10.82 5.61 2.55
N GLY A 112 11.34 6.03 1.39
CA GLY A 112 12.40 7.04 1.24
C GLY A 112 13.81 6.46 1.34
N ASP A 113 14.04 5.55 2.27
CA ASP A 113 15.25 4.76 2.44
C ASP A 113 14.96 3.27 2.65
N TYR A 114 15.99 2.47 2.84
CA TYR A 114 15.86 1.04 3.09
C TYR A 114 15.41 0.67 4.50
N SER A 115 15.46 1.61 5.45
CA SER A 115 15.16 1.34 6.86
C SER A 115 13.67 1.31 7.19
N GLY A 116 12.80 1.75 6.29
CA GLY A 116 11.37 1.82 6.55
C GLY A 116 10.94 3.02 7.41
N LYS A 117 11.86 3.93 7.76
CA LYS A 117 11.58 5.04 8.70
C LYS A 117 10.59 6.06 8.18
N ARG A 118 10.48 6.28 6.87
CA ARG A 118 9.68 7.36 6.27
C ARG A 118 9.94 8.73 6.90
N PHE A 119 11.19 9.00 7.22
CA PHE A 119 11.67 10.27 7.75
C PHE A 119 12.38 11.05 6.64
N SER A 120 12.03 12.33 6.47
CA SER A 120 12.75 13.25 5.58
C SER A 120 13.64 14.16 6.39
N SER A 121 14.91 14.28 5.99
CA SER A 121 15.85 15.25 6.59
C SER A 121 15.68 16.67 6.02
N LEU A 122 14.73 16.92 5.13
CA LEU A 122 14.34 18.27 4.70
C LEU A 122 13.67 19.01 5.85
N ASP A 123 13.95 20.33 5.96
CA ASP A 123 13.53 21.18 7.08
C ASP A 123 13.05 22.58 6.68
N GLN A 124 12.97 22.88 5.38
CA GLN A 124 12.45 24.16 4.92
C GLN A 124 10.99 24.39 5.35
N ILE A 125 10.17 23.32 5.29
CA ILE A 125 8.83 23.31 5.85
C ILE A 125 8.94 22.88 7.31
N SER A 126 8.65 23.80 8.23
CA SER A 126 8.89 23.62 9.65
C SER A 126 7.72 24.15 10.50
N LEU A 127 7.76 23.93 11.81
CA LEU A 127 6.78 24.50 12.74
C LEU A 127 6.63 26.01 12.62
N ALA A 128 7.69 26.73 12.22
CA ALA A 128 7.67 28.18 12.09
C ALA A 128 6.83 28.68 10.90
N ASN A 129 6.73 27.91 9.82
CA ASN A 129 6.16 28.37 8.55
C ASN A 129 5.09 27.45 7.95
N VAL A 130 4.87 26.25 8.46
CA VAL A 130 3.93 25.27 7.89
C VAL A 130 2.52 25.85 7.70
N ARG A 131 2.12 26.84 8.51
CA ARG A 131 0.80 27.52 8.40
C ARG A 131 0.61 28.26 7.09
N THR A 132 1.69 28.58 6.37
CA THR A 132 1.64 29.25 5.07
C THR A 132 1.69 28.27 3.89
N MET A 133 1.83 26.96 4.16
CA MET A 133 1.91 25.91 3.14
C MET A 133 0.63 25.88 2.28
N VAL A 134 0.82 25.79 0.96
CA VAL A 134 -0.26 25.79 -0.04
C VAL A 134 -0.06 24.69 -1.06
N PRO A 135 -1.11 24.21 -1.75
CA PRO A 135 -0.94 23.32 -2.89
C PRO A 135 -0.20 24.05 -4.01
N LYS A 136 0.85 23.45 -4.54
CA LYS A 136 1.64 23.96 -5.67
C LYS A 136 1.10 23.42 -6.98
N TRP A 137 0.69 22.16 -7.00
CA TRP A 137 0.03 21.52 -8.12
C TRP A 137 -0.83 20.33 -7.66
N VAL A 138 -1.78 19.96 -8.52
CA VAL A 138 -2.64 18.79 -8.36
C VAL A 138 -2.68 18.05 -9.69
N TYR A 139 -2.42 16.74 -9.67
CA TYR A 139 -2.52 15.87 -10.83
C TYR A 139 -3.69 14.89 -10.67
N GLN A 140 -4.66 14.92 -11.58
CA GLN A 140 -5.80 14.01 -11.63
C GLN A 140 -5.40 12.73 -12.37
N THR A 141 -5.48 11.58 -11.69
CA THR A 141 -5.06 10.29 -12.24
C THR A 141 -6.11 9.63 -13.12
N ALA A 142 -7.33 10.18 -13.19
CA ALA A 142 -8.51 9.55 -13.78
C ALA A 142 -8.88 8.17 -13.17
N ALA A 143 -8.34 7.83 -11.99
CA ALA A 143 -8.76 6.67 -11.22
C ALA A 143 -10.19 6.88 -10.69
N THR A 144 -10.98 5.80 -10.61
CA THR A 144 -12.37 5.85 -10.12
C THR A 144 -12.50 5.40 -8.67
N GLY A 145 -11.44 4.91 -8.06
CA GLY A 145 -11.41 4.44 -6.66
C GLY A 145 -10.21 4.99 -5.89
N LYS A 146 -9.87 4.32 -4.80
CA LYS A 146 -8.84 4.74 -3.87
C LYS A 146 -7.42 4.65 -4.46
N LEU A 147 -6.58 5.63 -4.14
CA LEU A 147 -5.15 5.62 -4.43
C LEU A 147 -4.37 5.26 -3.16
N GLU A 148 -3.58 4.17 -3.23
CA GLU A 148 -2.71 3.74 -2.13
C GLU A 148 -1.21 3.96 -2.45
N THR A 149 -0.92 4.57 -3.58
CA THR A 149 0.45 4.77 -4.10
C THR A 149 1.28 5.69 -3.21
N THR A 150 2.52 5.30 -2.96
CA THR A 150 3.58 6.23 -2.54
C THR A 150 4.40 6.58 -3.78
N PRO A 151 4.43 7.84 -4.20
CA PRO A 151 5.28 8.26 -5.31
C PRO A 151 6.76 8.12 -4.98
N LEU A 152 7.59 7.86 -6.00
CA LEU A 152 9.04 8.06 -5.95
C LEU A 152 9.37 9.42 -6.59
N VAL A 153 10.40 10.08 -6.11
CA VAL A 153 10.96 11.27 -6.77
C VAL A 153 12.45 11.11 -6.92
N VAL A 154 12.92 11.24 -8.15
CA VAL A 154 14.34 11.18 -8.48
C VAL A 154 14.67 12.25 -9.51
N ASP A 155 15.64 13.09 -9.19
CA ASP A 155 16.21 14.12 -10.10
C ASP A 155 15.11 15.00 -10.75
N GLY A 156 14.07 15.35 -9.97
CA GLY A 156 12.97 16.20 -10.41
C GLY A 156 11.86 15.50 -11.19
N ILE A 157 11.89 14.16 -11.31
CA ILE A 157 10.80 13.37 -11.89
C ILE A 157 10.08 12.59 -10.78
N LEU A 158 8.76 12.70 -10.76
CA LEU A 158 7.89 11.93 -9.88
C LEU A 158 7.31 10.74 -10.62
N TYR A 159 7.47 9.53 -10.06
CA TYR A 159 6.91 8.28 -10.58
C TYR A 159 5.85 7.76 -9.62
N ALA A 160 4.69 7.37 -10.12
CA ALA A 160 3.62 6.86 -9.28
C ALA A 160 2.75 5.84 -10.03
N THR A 161 1.90 5.15 -9.27
CA THR A 161 0.90 4.24 -9.79
C THR A 161 -0.51 4.71 -9.48
N ALA A 162 -1.49 4.17 -10.21
CA ALA A 162 -2.90 4.32 -9.92
C ALA A 162 -3.60 2.96 -10.10
N GLN A 163 -4.91 2.94 -9.94
CA GLN A 163 -5.72 1.75 -10.16
C GLN A 163 -5.49 1.13 -11.54
N ASP A 164 -5.80 -0.18 -11.64
CA ASP A 164 -5.72 -0.97 -12.87
C ASP A 164 -4.30 -0.99 -13.46
N ASP A 165 -3.28 -1.05 -12.57
CA ASP A 165 -1.86 -1.12 -12.94
C ASP A 165 -1.42 0.00 -13.89
N ARG A 166 -1.98 1.17 -13.70
CA ARG A 166 -1.53 2.39 -14.36
C ARG A 166 -0.26 2.89 -13.67
N ALA A 167 0.78 3.18 -14.45
CA ALA A 167 2.00 3.86 -13.98
C ALA A 167 2.23 5.11 -14.80
N PHE A 168 2.84 6.15 -14.20
CA PHE A 168 3.10 7.41 -14.88
C PHE A 168 4.27 8.14 -14.27
N ALA A 169 4.89 9.01 -15.08
CA ALA A 169 5.90 9.97 -14.66
C ALA A 169 5.40 11.40 -14.85
N LEU A 170 5.68 12.24 -13.86
CA LEU A 170 5.36 13.67 -13.85
C LEU A 170 6.63 14.48 -13.63
N ASP A 171 6.70 15.67 -14.20
CA ASP A 171 7.62 16.71 -13.75
C ASP A 171 7.26 17.06 -12.30
N ALA A 172 8.13 16.76 -11.35
CA ALA A 172 7.87 16.92 -9.91
C ALA A 172 7.70 18.39 -9.48
N ARG A 173 8.18 19.35 -10.29
CA ARG A 173 8.04 20.79 -10.06
C ARG A 173 6.63 21.29 -10.37
N THR A 174 6.00 20.71 -11.42
CA THR A 174 4.78 21.26 -12.01
C THR A 174 3.58 20.33 -12.01
N GLY A 175 3.79 19.03 -11.76
CA GLY A 175 2.77 18.00 -11.91
C GLY A 175 2.41 17.66 -13.36
N ARG A 176 3.16 18.19 -14.37
CA ARG A 176 2.89 17.92 -15.79
C ARG A 176 3.27 16.47 -16.13
N PRO A 177 2.40 15.72 -16.84
CA PRO A 177 2.72 14.35 -17.24
C PRO A 177 3.86 14.33 -18.28
N ILE A 178 4.79 13.38 -18.10
CA ILE A 178 5.89 13.07 -19.02
C ILE A 178 5.50 11.86 -19.85
N TRP A 179 5.10 10.77 -19.20
CA TRP A 179 4.58 9.57 -19.85
C TRP A 179 3.55 8.88 -18.97
N MET A 180 2.77 8.00 -19.59
CA MET A 180 1.79 7.13 -18.92
C MET A 180 1.84 5.73 -19.54
N TYR A 181 1.88 4.73 -18.70
CA TYR A 181 1.70 3.31 -19.02
C TYR A 181 0.35 2.84 -18.48
N GLN A 182 -0.35 2.01 -19.25
CA GLN A 182 -1.60 1.37 -18.86
C GLN A 182 -1.55 -0.09 -19.23
N ARG A 183 -1.60 -0.98 -18.23
CA ARG A 183 -1.80 -2.41 -18.48
C ARG A 183 -3.24 -2.68 -18.87
N GLN A 184 -3.41 -3.64 -19.78
CA GLN A 184 -4.74 -4.20 -20.04
C GLN A 184 -5.00 -5.30 -19.01
N VAL A 185 -5.67 -4.93 -17.93
CA VAL A 185 -6.06 -5.86 -16.88
C VAL A 185 -7.19 -6.76 -17.39
N PRO A 186 -7.12 -8.10 -17.22
CA PRO A 186 -8.18 -9.01 -17.62
C PRO A 186 -9.52 -8.65 -16.99
N ALA A 187 -10.62 -8.74 -17.76
CA ALA A 187 -11.95 -8.33 -17.30
C ALA A 187 -12.53 -9.24 -16.21
N ASP A 188 -12.02 -10.45 -16.07
CA ASP A 188 -12.40 -11.46 -15.07
C ASP A 188 -11.53 -11.44 -13.82
N ILE A 189 -10.58 -10.48 -13.73
CA ILE A 189 -9.72 -10.37 -12.57
C ILE A 189 -10.50 -9.97 -11.31
N ARG A 190 -10.19 -10.61 -10.18
CA ARG A 190 -10.88 -10.39 -8.90
C ARG A 190 -9.89 -10.29 -7.75
N PRO A 191 -9.05 -9.25 -7.71
CA PRO A 191 -8.14 -9.09 -6.58
C PRO A 191 -8.93 -8.76 -5.31
N CYS A 192 -8.45 -9.23 -4.16
CA CYS A 192 -8.95 -8.75 -2.89
C CYS A 192 -8.79 -7.24 -2.78
N CYS A 193 -9.73 -6.60 -2.07
CA CYS A 193 -9.59 -5.21 -1.62
C CYS A 193 -9.55 -4.13 -2.71
N GLY A 194 -9.85 -4.50 -3.96
CA GLY A 194 -9.94 -3.62 -5.12
C GLY A 194 -8.68 -3.57 -5.97
N HIS A 195 -8.75 -2.84 -7.06
CA HIS A 195 -7.69 -2.73 -8.06
C HIS A 195 -6.62 -1.72 -7.62
N VAL A 196 -5.95 -1.97 -6.50
CA VAL A 196 -4.95 -1.06 -5.91
C VAL A 196 -3.53 -1.42 -6.33
N ASN A 197 -2.66 -0.40 -6.34
CA ASN A 197 -1.23 -0.55 -6.50
C ASN A 197 -0.52 0.46 -5.59
N ARG A 198 0.49 0.01 -4.81
CA ARG A 198 1.12 0.83 -3.78
C ARG A 198 2.37 1.57 -4.23
N GLY A 199 2.80 1.38 -5.48
CA GLY A 199 3.93 2.13 -6.03
C GLY A 199 4.90 1.32 -6.84
N LEU A 200 6.02 1.93 -7.13
CA LEU A 200 7.09 1.45 -8.00
C LEU A 200 8.37 1.23 -7.20
N ALA A 201 9.28 0.42 -7.77
CA ALA A 201 10.71 0.50 -7.48
C ALA A 201 11.44 1.18 -8.65
N ILE A 202 12.64 1.70 -8.40
CA ILE A 202 13.50 2.29 -9.42
C ILE A 202 14.93 1.76 -9.26
N LEU A 203 15.56 1.38 -10.38
CA LEU A 203 16.96 0.97 -10.42
C LEU A 203 17.51 1.14 -11.84
N GLY A 204 18.70 1.70 -11.96
CA GLY A 204 19.29 2.03 -13.27
C GLY A 204 18.49 3.12 -13.98
N ASP A 205 18.03 2.78 -15.16
CA ASP A 205 17.16 3.60 -16.01
C ASP A 205 15.74 3.00 -16.12
N LYS A 206 15.35 2.13 -15.16
CA LYS A 206 14.10 1.38 -15.17
C LYS A 206 13.26 1.64 -13.92
N VAL A 207 11.95 1.65 -14.09
CA VAL A 207 10.97 1.54 -13.00
C VAL A 207 10.26 0.20 -13.09
N PHE A 208 9.93 -0.37 -11.94
CA PHE A 208 9.38 -1.71 -11.84
C PHE A 208 8.05 -1.69 -11.09
N LEU A 209 7.08 -2.46 -11.57
CA LEU A 209 5.79 -2.65 -10.91
C LEU A 209 5.37 -4.12 -10.91
N GLY A 210 4.67 -4.51 -9.85
CA GLY A 210 3.86 -5.73 -9.84
C GLY A 210 2.45 -5.42 -10.31
N THR A 211 1.79 -6.36 -10.96
CA THR A 211 0.48 -6.16 -11.57
C THR A 211 -0.58 -7.09 -11.00
N LEU A 212 -1.84 -6.69 -11.13
CA LEU A 212 -2.97 -7.43 -10.62
C LEU A 212 -3.11 -8.83 -11.25
N ASP A 213 -2.66 -9.00 -12.48
CA ASP A 213 -2.63 -10.29 -13.18
C ASP A 213 -1.35 -11.10 -12.90
N ALA A 214 -0.69 -10.81 -11.77
CA ALA A 214 0.48 -11.52 -11.23
C ALA A 214 1.72 -11.52 -12.16
N HIS A 215 1.99 -10.38 -12.80
CA HIS A 215 3.22 -10.13 -13.55
C HIS A 215 4.13 -9.15 -12.82
N VAL A 216 5.42 -9.20 -13.13
CA VAL A 216 6.40 -8.18 -12.76
C VAL A 216 6.91 -7.55 -14.06
N ILE A 217 6.90 -6.21 -14.11
CA ILE A 217 7.19 -5.47 -15.35
C ILE A 217 8.29 -4.45 -15.08
N ALA A 218 9.23 -4.34 -16.02
CA ALA A 218 10.16 -3.21 -16.09
C ALA A 218 9.74 -2.25 -17.21
N LEU A 219 9.68 -0.98 -16.88
CA LEU A 219 9.45 0.10 -17.81
C LEU A 219 10.71 0.98 -17.90
N ASP A 220 11.01 1.48 -19.07
CA ASP A 220 12.01 2.55 -19.26
C ASP A 220 11.58 3.79 -18.49
N ALA A 221 12.41 4.27 -17.58
CA ALA A 221 12.07 5.38 -16.69
C ALA A 221 11.83 6.72 -17.42
N LYS A 222 12.36 6.90 -18.64
CA LYS A 222 12.22 8.14 -19.43
C LYS A 222 10.97 8.14 -20.29
N THR A 223 10.55 6.96 -20.77
CA THR A 223 9.52 6.86 -21.82
C THR A 223 8.28 6.07 -21.39
N GLY A 224 8.37 5.27 -20.32
CA GLY A 224 7.30 4.34 -19.90
C GLY A 224 7.16 3.11 -20.80
N ALA A 225 8.08 2.89 -21.74
CA ALA A 225 8.04 1.73 -22.64
C ALA A 225 8.40 0.45 -21.86
N VAL A 226 7.70 -0.66 -22.15
CA VAL A 226 7.97 -1.96 -21.54
C VAL A 226 9.33 -2.47 -22.03
N ILE A 227 10.22 -2.82 -21.09
CA ILE A 227 11.52 -3.43 -21.35
C ILE A 227 11.40 -4.96 -21.26
N TRP A 228 10.79 -5.45 -20.18
CA TRP A 228 10.47 -6.85 -20.01
C TRP A 228 9.20 -7.02 -19.17
N ASP A 229 8.54 -8.17 -19.31
CA ASP A 229 7.29 -8.55 -18.64
C ASP A 229 7.39 -10.05 -18.26
N ALA A 230 7.43 -10.34 -16.96
CA ALA A 230 7.62 -11.67 -16.41
C ALA A 230 6.37 -12.14 -15.67
N THR A 231 5.79 -13.27 -16.07
CA THR A 231 4.68 -13.92 -15.38
C THR A 231 5.18 -14.61 -14.12
N ALA A 232 4.64 -14.27 -12.97
CA ALA A 232 4.99 -14.88 -11.67
C ALA A 232 4.10 -16.08 -11.33
N ALA A 233 2.78 -15.97 -11.57
CA ALA A 233 1.77 -16.98 -11.23
C ALA A 233 0.51 -16.82 -12.10
N ASP A 234 -0.41 -17.78 -12.01
CA ASP A 234 -1.72 -17.69 -12.69
C ASP A 234 -2.71 -16.90 -11.84
N TYR A 235 -3.06 -15.70 -12.29
CA TYR A 235 -4.01 -14.82 -11.59
C TYR A 235 -5.41 -15.45 -11.41
N ARG A 236 -5.81 -16.37 -12.28
CA ARG A 236 -7.11 -17.05 -12.21
C ARG A 236 -7.27 -17.91 -10.98
N THR A 237 -6.16 -18.28 -10.34
CA THR A 237 -6.15 -19.00 -9.06
C THR A 237 -6.11 -18.08 -7.84
N GLY A 238 -6.15 -16.75 -8.05
CA GLY A 238 -6.21 -15.75 -6.98
C GLY A 238 -4.90 -15.01 -6.69
N TYR A 239 -3.83 -15.32 -7.42
CA TYR A 239 -2.56 -14.57 -7.27
C TYR A 239 -2.66 -13.18 -7.89
N SER A 240 -2.07 -12.19 -7.21
CA SER A 240 -1.95 -10.81 -7.71
C SER A 240 -0.77 -10.09 -7.04
N PHE A 241 -0.37 -8.94 -7.58
CA PHE A 241 0.55 -8.03 -6.89
C PHE A 241 -0.14 -6.68 -6.66
N THR A 242 -0.08 -6.21 -5.41
CA THR A 242 -0.57 -4.88 -5.00
C THR A 242 0.53 -4.06 -4.31
N VAL A 243 1.69 -4.66 -4.11
CA VAL A 243 2.85 -4.16 -3.37
C VAL A 243 3.73 -3.27 -4.24
N ALA A 244 4.40 -2.29 -3.65
CA ALA A 244 5.55 -1.64 -4.27
C ALA A 244 6.76 -2.57 -4.19
N PRO A 245 7.43 -2.94 -5.30
CA PRO A 245 8.61 -3.77 -5.26
C PRO A 245 9.77 -3.10 -4.51
N LEU A 246 10.74 -3.88 -4.05
CA LEU A 246 11.97 -3.39 -3.43
C LEU A 246 13.18 -3.72 -4.32
N ALA A 247 13.87 -2.69 -4.80
CA ALA A 247 15.12 -2.87 -5.53
C ALA A 247 16.28 -3.09 -4.56
N VAL A 248 17.04 -4.19 -4.70
CA VAL A 248 18.21 -4.50 -3.86
C VAL A 248 19.32 -5.04 -4.74
N LYS A 249 20.47 -4.36 -4.80
CA LYS A 249 21.56 -4.68 -5.74
C LYS A 249 21.04 -4.67 -7.19
N ASN A 250 21.16 -5.78 -7.93
CA ASN A 250 20.55 -5.96 -9.25
C ASN A 250 19.30 -6.83 -9.20
N LEU A 251 18.58 -6.83 -8.09
CA LEU A 251 17.38 -7.64 -7.88
C LEU A 251 16.16 -6.76 -7.61
N ILE A 252 15.02 -7.19 -8.12
CA ILE A 252 13.71 -6.65 -7.81
C ILE A 252 12.97 -7.69 -6.97
N VAL A 253 12.80 -7.38 -5.69
CA VAL A 253 12.14 -8.26 -4.72
C VAL A 253 10.68 -7.87 -4.59
N ILE A 254 9.80 -8.86 -4.63
CA ILE A 254 8.35 -8.63 -4.60
C ILE A 254 7.63 -9.80 -3.91
N GLY A 255 6.66 -9.49 -3.08
CA GLY A 255 5.81 -10.47 -2.41
C GLY A 255 4.41 -10.52 -3.02
N VAL A 256 3.81 -11.71 -3.05
CA VAL A 256 2.52 -11.93 -3.70
C VAL A 256 1.35 -11.65 -2.78
N SER A 257 0.23 -11.20 -3.35
CA SER A 257 -1.09 -11.08 -2.72
C SER A 257 -1.97 -12.30 -3.04
N GLY A 258 -3.12 -12.43 -2.37
CA GLY A 258 -4.12 -13.45 -2.66
C GLY A 258 -4.36 -14.46 -1.53
N GLY A 259 -3.96 -14.13 -0.29
CA GLY A 259 -4.21 -14.99 0.87
C GLY A 259 -5.67 -15.41 1.00
N GLU A 260 -6.59 -14.49 0.72
CA GLU A 260 -8.03 -14.68 0.76
C GLU A 260 -8.57 -15.70 -0.26
N TYR A 261 -7.76 -16.10 -1.23
CA TYR A 261 -8.08 -17.12 -2.23
C TYR A 261 -7.38 -18.45 -1.97
N GLY A 262 -6.75 -18.61 -0.81
CA GLY A 262 -6.03 -19.83 -0.48
C GLY A 262 -4.86 -20.10 -1.42
N VAL A 263 -4.13 -19.08 -1.84
CA VAL A 263 -2.89 -19.25 -2.62
C VAL A 263 -1.78 -19.76 -1.71
N ARG A 264 -0.78 -20.42 -2.27
CA ARG A 264 0.47 -20.66 -1.56
C ARG A 264 1.37 -19.44 -1.71
N GLY A 265 1.44 -18.60 -0.67
CA GLY A 265 2.18 -17.34 -0.70
C GLY A 265 3.67 -17.51 -1.02
N PHE A 266 4.28 -16.48 -1.61
CA PHE A 266 5.70 -16.45 -1.91
C PHE A 266 6.27 -15.04 -1.99
N ILE A 267 7.60 -14.96 -1.91
CA ILE A 267 8.41 -13.78 -2.20
C ILE A 267 9.37 -14.16 -3.32
N ASP A 268 9.41 -13.38 -4.39
CA ASP A 268 10.29 -13.59 -5.53
C ASP A 268 11.35 -12.49 -5.63
N ALA A 269 12.50 -12.83 -6.23
CA ALA A 269 13.46 -11.86 -6.73
C ALA A 269 13.72 -12.09 -8.22
N TYR A 270 13.66 -11.00 -8.96
CA TYR A 270 13.92 -10.97 -10.40
C TYR A 270 15.18 -10.17 -10.69
N ASP A 271 15.97 -10.62 -11.65
CA ASP A 271 17.07 -9.83 -12.20
C ASP A 271 16.53 -8.56 -12.86
N ALA A 272 17.04 -7.41 -12.45
CA ALA A 272 16.52 -6.12 -12.88
C ALA A 272 16.75 -5.84 -14.38
N ASP A 273 17.74 -6.48 -15.01
CA ASP A 273 18.03 -6.27 -16.42
C ASP A 273 17.24 -7.20 -17.33
N THR A 274 17.04 -8.45 -16.91
CA THR A 274 16.49 -9.51 -17.77
C THR A 274 15.06 -9.94 -17.43
N GLY A 275 14.58 -9.67 -16.21
CA GLY A 275 13.31 -10.19 -15.72
C GLY A 275 13.34 -11.68 -15.36
N GLU A 276 14.53 -12.31 -15.38
CA GLU A 276 14.68 -13.70 -14.96
C GLU A 276 14.49 -13.82 -13.44
N ARG A 277 13.64 -14.76 -13.00
CA ARG A 277 13.49 -15.03 -11.57
C ARG A 277 14.73 -15.73 -11.02
N LYS A 278 15.44 -15.10 -10.08
CA LYS A 278 16.67 -15.62 -9.46
C LYS A 278 16.38 -16.56 -8.31
N TRP A 279 15.38 -16.23 -7.49
CA TRP A 279 14.95 -17.10 -6.39
C TRP A 279 13.47 -16.87 -6.06
N ARG A 280 12.86 -17.89 -5.44
CA ARG A 280 11.54 -17.85 -4.81
C ARG A 280 11.64 -18.44 -3.41
N PHE A 281 11.10 -17.73 -2.42
CA PHE A 281 10.85 -18.24 -1.08
C PHE A 281 9.35 -18.41 -0.90
N TYR A 282 8.91 -19.66 -0.64
CA TYR A 282 7.52 -19.92 -0.32
C TYR A 282 7.26 -19.58 1.15
N THR A 283 6.28 -18.71 1.42
CA THR A 283 5.87 -18.32 2.78
C THR A 283 5.04 -19.40 3.46
N VAL A 284 4.56 -20.38 2.70
CA VAL A 284 3.96 -21.61 3.21
C VAL A 284 4.85 -22.78 2.78
N PRO A 285 5.58 -23.42 3.72
CA PRO A 285 6.54 -24.49 3.37
C PRO A 285 5.82 -25.77 2.91
N GLY A 286 6.34 -26.41 1.88
CA GLY A 286 5.91 -27.70 1.39
C GLY A 286 6.70 -28.87 2.01
N PRO A 287 6.40 -30.12 1.61
CA PRO A 287 7.08 -31.30 2.13
C PRO A 287 8.60 -31.23 2.00
N GLY A 288 9.31 -31.44 3.10
CA GLY A 288 10.77 -31.37 3.17
C GLY A 288 11.34 -29.95 3.37
N GLU A 289 10.54 -28.91 3.34
CA GLU A 289 10.94 -27.54 3.68
C GLU A 289 10.76 -27.31 5.19
N PRO A 290 11.69 -26.61 5.87
CA PRO A 290 11.59 -26.28 7.28
C PRO A 290 10.27 -25.54 7.59
N GLY A 291 9.54 -25.96 8.65
CA GLY A 291 8.26 -25.37 9.06
C GLY A 291 7.05 -26.09 8.46
N HIS A 292 7.22 -27.05 7.55
CA HIS A 292 6.11 -27.80 6.97
C HIS A 292 5.31 -28.57 8.03
N GLU A 293 5.96 -29.06 9.06
CA GLU A 293 5.35 -29.76 10.21
C GLU A 293 4.34 -28.92 10.99
N SER A 294 4.32 -27.61 10.79
CA SER A 294 3.35 -26.69 11.38
C SER A 294 2.01 -26.63 10.63
N TRP A 295 1.84 -27.43 9.58
CA TRP A 295 0.64 -27.51 8.75
C TRP A 295 0.06 -28.92 8.78
N GLU A 296 -1.24 -29.04 9.06
CA GLU A 296 -1.94 -30.31 9.06
C GLU A 296 -2.17 -30.83 7.63
N GLY A 297 -1.75 -32.06 7.36
CA GLY A 297 -2.02 -32.75 6.11
C GLY A 297 -1.65 -31.95 4.86
N ASP A 298 -2.61 -31.73 3.99
CA ASP A 298 -2.45 -31.01 2.71
C ASP A 298 -2.81 -29.51 2.79
N SER A 299 -3.12 -28.97 3.97
CA SER A 299 -3.52 -27.56 4.15
C SER A 299 -2.48 -26.55 3.68
N TRP A 300 -1.20 -26.93 3.67
CA TRP A 300 -0.11 -26.10 3.13
C TRP A 300 -0.30 -25.72 1.65
N LYS A 301 -1.03 -26.52 0.87
CA LYS A 301 -1.25 -26.26 -0.58
C LYS A 301 -2.07 -24.99 -0.81
N THR A 302 -2.95 -24.68 0.14
CA THR A 302 -3.86 -23.53 0.10
C THR A 302 -3.67 -22.62 1.31
N GLY A 303 -2.45 -22.61 1.88
CA GLY A 303 -2.18 -22.09 3.20
C GLY A 303 -2.16 -20.55 3.34
N GLY A 304 -2.33 -19.77 2.27
CA GLY A 304 -2.33 -18.31 2.35
C GLY A 304 -0.93 -17.72 2.56
N ALA A 305 -0.72 -17.05 3.66
CA ALA A 305 0.52 -16.35 4.04
C ALA A 305 1.03 -15.39 2.95
N PRO A 306 0.19 -14.48 2.43
CA PRO A 306 0.60 -13.54 1.39
C PRO A 306 1.64 -12.55 1.92
N ALA A 307 2.40 -11.92 1.01
CA ALA A 307 3.47 -10.98 1.35
C ALA A 307 3.23 -9.63 0.64
N TRP A 308 2.02 -9.12 0.75
CA TRP A 308 1.43 -8.07 -0.08
C TRP A 308 1.80 -6.63 0.28
N ASN A 309 2.69 -6.41 1.25
CA ASN A 309 3.25 -5.08 1.57
C ASN A 309 4.77 -5.11 1.50
N THR A 310 5.39 -3.92 1.35
CA THR A 310 6.82 -3.80 1.08
C THR A 310 7.65 -4.04 2.33
N GLY A 311 8.70 -4.85 2.19
CA GLY A 311 9.69 -5.07 3.23
C GLY A 311 10.75 -3.97 3.30
N THR A 312 11.76 -4.20 4.15
CA THR A 312 12.93 -3.33 4.34
C THR A 312 14.22 -4.10 4.09
N TYR A 313 15.33 -3.39 3.93
CA TYR A 313 16.62 -4.00 3.64
C TYR A 313 17.71 -3.43 4.53
N ASP A 314 18.56 -4.29 5.07
CA ASP A 314 19.78 -3.91 5.79
C ASP A 314 21.03 -4.18 4.93
N PRO A 315 21.64 -3.15 4.34
CA PRO A 315 22.85 -3.31 3.53
C PRO A 315 24.04 -3.89 4.32
N ALA A 316 24.12 -3.63 5.62
CA ALA A 316 25.25 -4.07 6.45
C ALA A 316 25.27 -5.59 6.67
N THR A 317 24.09 -6.21 6.75
CA THR A 317 23.95 -7.66 6.94
C THR A 317 23.48 -8.39 5.69
N ASN A 318 23.18 -7.66 4.62
CA ASN A 318 22.61 -8.16 3.38
C ASN A 318 21.31 -8.96 3.60
N GLN A 319 20.45 -8.45 4.49
CA GLN A 319 19.18 -9.08 4.84
C GLN A 319 17.99 -8.23 4.40
N ILE A 320 17.01 -8.92 3.83
CA ILE A 320 15.68 -8.36 3.57
C ILE A 320 14.78 -8.79 4.72
N PHE A 321 14.07 -7.84 5.31
CA PHE A 321 13.03 -8.12 6.30
C PHE A 321 11.69 -7.98 5.64
N TRP A 322 11.00 -9.11 5.43
CA TRP A 322 9.74 -9.13 4.69
C TRP A 322 8.61 -9.68 5.55
N PRO A 323 7.50 -8.92 5.69
CA PRO A 323 6.37 -9.33 6.51
C PRO A 323 5.41 -10.20 5.70
N THR A 324 4.70 -11.12 6.39
CA THR A 324 3.71 -12.03 5.79
C THR A 324 2.33 -11.88 6.43
N GLY A 325 1.30 -12.21 5.68
CA GLY A 325 -0.08 -12.12 6.10
C GLY A 325 -0.65 -13.42 6.65
N ASN A 326 -1.97 -13.42 6.78
CA ASN A 326 -2.79 -14.46 7.41
C ASN A 326 -2.67 -15.84 6.75
N PRO A 327 -2.86 -16.93 7.50
CA PRO A 327 -3.08 -18.24 6.90
C PRO A 327 -4.49 -18.33 6.28
N ALA A 328 -4.72 -19.26 5.38
CA ALA A 328 -6.03 -19.53 4.79
C ALA A 328 -6.56 -20.93 5.15
N PRO A 329 -7.90 -21.06 5.37
CA PRO A 329 -8.91 -19.98 5.41
C PRO A 329 -8.72 -19.04 6.60
N SER A 330 -8.97 -17.73 6.42
CA SER A 330 -8.59 -16.70 7.40
C SER A 330 -9.36 -16.77 8.73
N ASN A 331 -10.64 -17.21 8.71
CA ASN A 331 -11.51 -17.22 9.88
C ASN A 331 -11.82 -18.63 10.39
N ARG A 332 -11.01 -19.63 10.02
CA ARG A 332 -11.21 -21.02 10.42
C ARG A 332 -9.87 -21.74 10.55
N GLY A 333 -9.54 -22.16 11.76
CA GLY A 333 -8.32 -22.94 12.05
C GLY A 333 -8.48 -24.44 11.88
N GLU A 334 -9.72 -24.95 11.91
CA GLU A 334 -9.99 -26.38 11.73
C GLU A 334 -9.55 -26.87 10.34
N GLY A 335 -8.78 -27.97 10.32
CA GLY A 335 -8.19 -28.54 9.09
C GLY A 335 -6.83 -27.96 8.70
N ARG A 336 -6.29 -27.03 9.50
CA ARG A 336 -4.91 -26.53 9.39
C ARG A 336 -4.21 -26.41 10.75
N ALA A 337 -4.38 -27.44 11.61
CA ALA A 337 -3.78 -27.44 12.93
C ALA A 337 -2.26 -27.18 12.88
N GLY A 338 -1.72 -26.63 13.97
CA GLY A 338 -0.33 -26.19 14.11
C GLY A 338 -0.17 -24.68 14.03
N ASP A 339 1.09 -24.21 14.13
CA ASP A 339 1.41 -22.77 14.14
C ASP A 339 1.24 -22.08 12.78
N ASN A 340 1.13 -22.83 11.69
CA ASN A 340 0.98 -22.37 10.30
C ASN A 340 2.13 -21.45 9.82
N LEU A 341 3.37 -21.91 9.97
CA LEU A 341 4.57 -21.17 9.53
C LEU A 341 4.61 -21.04 8.00
N TYR A 342 4.95 -19.91 7.43
CA TYR A 342 5.36 -18.65 8.04
C TYR A 342 4.28 -17.58 7.87
N SER A 343 3.01 -17.88 8.15
CA SER A 343 1.97 -16.84 8.21
C SER A 343 2.22 -15.88 9.37
N ASN A 344 1.70 -14.66 9.26
CA ASN A 344 1.76 -13.62 10.29
C ASN A 344 3.17 -13.45 10.89
N SER A 345 4.18 -13.41 10.03
CA SER A 345 5.58 -13.46 10.45
C SER A 345 6.39 -12.33 9.82
N LEU A 346 7.48 -11.97 10.49
CA LEU A 346 8.58 -11.24 9.92
C LEU A 346 9.68 -12.22 9.51
N LEU A 347 10.08 -12.19 8.25
CA LEU A 347 11.11 -13.05 7.68
C LEU A 347 12.39 -12.28 7.46
N ALA A 348 13.53 -12.78 7.91
CA ALA A 348 14.84 -12.28 7.55
C ALA A 348 15.45 -13.17 6.47
N LEU A 349 15.45 -12.69 5.23
CA LEU A 349 15.94 -13.41 4.07
C LEU A 349 17.30 -12.86 3.62
N ASN A 350 18.23 -13.74 3.25
CA ASN A 350 19.43 -13.33 2.54
C ASN A 350 19.05 -12.77 1.17
N ALA A 351 19.44 -11.55 0.85
CA ALA A 351 19.01 -10.84 -0.35
C ALA A 351 19.43 -11.53 -1.66
N ASP A 352 20.59 -12.19 -1.69
CA ASP A 352 21.13 -12.80 -2.91
C ASP A 352 20.47 -14.14 -3.22
N THR A 353 20.04 -14.87 -2.18
CA THR A 353 19.63 -16.29 -2.32
C THR A 353 18.20 -16.58 -1.93
N GLY A 354 17.52 -15.63 -1.28
CA GLY A 354 16.19 -15.86 -0.70
C GLY A 354 16.17 -16.81 0.49
N LYS A 355 17.35 -17.27 0.98
CA LYS A 355 17.44 -18.21 2.10
C LYS A 355 17.02 -17.54 3.41
N LEU A 356 16.14 -18.21 4.16
CA LEU A 356 15.71 -17.78 5.48
C LEU A 356 16.85 -17.88 6.49
N ASN A 357 17.17 -16.77 7.16
CA ASN A 357 18.16 -16.71 8.25
C ASN A 357 17.47 -16.90 9.61
N TRP A 358 16.36 -16.18 9.81
CA TRP A 358 15.50 -16.29 10.98
C TRP A 358 14.08 -15.76 10.65
N TYR A 359 13.11 -16.08 11.51
CA TYR A 359 11.76 -15.53 11.47
C TYR A 359 11.26 -15.22 12.89
N PHE A 360 10.25 -14.34 12.93
CA PHE A 360 9.45 -14.10 14.14
C PHE A 360 7.98 -14.14 13.76
N GLN A 361 7.20 -15.04 14.37
CA GLN A 361 5.77 -15.12 14.14
C GLN A 361 5.02 -14.32 15.20
N PHE A 362 4.20 -13.34 14.76
CA PHE A 362 3.46 -12.42 15.63
C PHE A 362 2.18 -13.05 16.18
N THR A 363 1.46 -13.78 15.35
CA THR A 363 0.22 -14.47 15.71
C THR A 363 0.29 -15.90 15.20
N LYS A 364 0.35 -16.88 16.12
CA LYS A 364 0.29 -18.30 15.79
C LYS A 364 -1.13 -18.69 15.48
N HIS A 365 -1.34 -19.55 14.47
CA HIS A 365 -2.66 -20.13 14.15
C HIS A 365 -3.76 -19.07 14.06
N ASP A 366 -3.51 -17.96 13.35
CA ASP A 366 -4.45 -16.85 13.27
C ASP A 366 -5.78 -17.26 12.63
N GLU A 367 -6.88 -16.85 13.25
CA GLU A 367 -8.25 -17.07 12.80
C GLU A 367 -9.06 -15.76 12.68
N HIS A 368 -8.35 -14.62 12.50
CA HIS A 368 -8.96 -13.29 12.55
C HIS A 368 -8.55 -12.38 11.40
N ASP A 369 -7.80 -12.91 10.42
CA ASP A 369 -7.29 -12.12 9.32
C ASP A 369 -6.34 -10.99 9.78
N TRP A 370 -5.49 -11.26 10.81
CA TRP A 370 -4.57 -10.27 11.35
C TRP A 370 -3.20 -10.29 10.66
N ASP A 371 -3.20 -10.06 9.36
CA ASP A 371 -1.96 -9.91 8.62
C ASP A 371 -0.87 -9.15 9.37
N ALA A 372 0.32 -9.71 9.48
CA ALA A 372 1.48 -9.01 10.03
C ALA A 372 2.29 -8.25 8.97
N THR A 373 1.62 -7.75 7.94
CA THR A 373 2.24 -7.15 6.74
C THR A 373 2.63 -5.67 6.89
N GLN A 374 2.62 -5.11 8.10
CA GLN A 374 3.04 -3.74 8.32
C GLN A 374 4.54 -3.59 8.02
N VAL A 375 4.92 -2.41 7.47
CA VAL A 375 6.32 -2.13 7.13
C VAL A 375 7.19 -2.25 8.39
N PRO A 376 8.17 -3.18 8.44
CA PRO A 376 9.09 -3.28 9.55
C PRO A 376 10.06 -2.10 9.52
N VAL A 377 10.26 -1.43 10.66
CA VAL A 377 11.11 -0.24 10.74
C VAL A 377 12.42 -0.58 11.44
N ILE A 378 13.54 -0.37 10.75
CA ILE A 378 14.87 -0.55 11.30
C ILE A 378 15.22 0.66 12.14
N VAL A 379 15.51 0.42 13.44
CA VAL A 379 15.92 1.45 14.40
C VAL A 379 17.24 1.06 15.01
N ASP A 380 18.28 1.82 14.67
CA ASP A 380 19.61 1.64 15.25
C ASP A 380 19.90 2.66 16.34
N SER A 381 20.50 2.21 17.42
CA SER A 381 21.14 3.01 18.43
C SER A 381 22.57 2.51 18.63
N ALA A 382 23.40 3.26 19.33
CA ALA A 382 24.82 2.91 19.54
C ALA A 382 25.06 1.49 20.12
N ALA A 383 24.04 0.89 20.77
CA ALA A 383 24.14 -0.40 21.44
C ALA A 383 23.10 -1.43 20.98
N LYS A 384 22.15 -1.07 20.11
CA LYS A 384 21.02 -1.95 19.75
C LYS A 384 20.69 -1.86 18.26
N HIS A 385 20.51 -3.01 17.65
CA HIS A 385 20.04 -3.18 16.29
C HIS A 385 18.61 -3.73 16.32
N LEU A 386 17.63 -2.85 16.13
CA LEU A 386 16.23 -3.18 16.35
C LEU A 386 15.43 -3.20 15.06
N ILE A 387 14.40 -4.01 15.04
CA ILE A 387 13.22 -3.84 14.19
C ILE A 387 12.04 -3.55 15.10
N VAL A 388 11.27 -2.53 14.77
CA VAL A 388 10.02 -2.22 15.45
C VAL A 388 8.86 -2.36 14.49
N GLN A 389 7.76 -2.93 14.97
CA GLN A 389 6.53 -3.13 14.20
C GLN A 389 5.30 -2.93 15.08
N ALA A 390 4.42 -2.03 14.66
CA ALA A 390 3.07 -1.94 15.20
C ALA A 390 2.22 -2.91 14.38
N ASP A 391 1.73 -3.97 15.00
CA ASP A 391 1.09 -5.09 14.32
C ASP A 391 -0.43 -4.97 14.31
N ARG A 392 -1.07 -5.59 13.31
CA ARG A 392 -2.53 -5.61 13.12
C ARG A 392 -3.24 -6.28 14.29
N ASN A 393 -2.60 -7.23 14.98
CA ASN A 393 -3.12 -7.92 16.15
C ASN A 393 -3.22 -7.06 17.43
N GLY A 394 -2.81 -5.78 17.39
CA GLY A 394 -2.94 -4.83 18.49
C GLY A 394 -1.73 -4.68 19.39
N PHE A 395 -0.66 -5.42 19.14
CA PHE A 395 0.60 -5.30 19.86
C PHE A 395 1.65 -4.56 19.04
N PHE A 396 2.47 -3.77 19.74
CA PHE A 396 3.70 -3.19 19.26
C PHE A 396 4.86 -4.08 19.68
N TYR A 397 5.72 -4.44 18.73
CA TYR A 397 6.82 -5.35 18.91
C TYR A 397 8.16 -4.66 18.69
N VAL A 398 9.14 -5.02 19.52
CA VAL A 398 10.55 -4.69 19.37
C VAL A 398 11.33 -5.98 19.29
N ILE A 399 12.07 -6.17 18.20
CA ILE A 399 12.78 -7.40 17.86
C ILE A 399 14.27 -7.08 17.68
N ASP A 400 15.14 -7.92 18.21
CA ASP A 400 16.57 -7.86 17.90
C ASP A 400 16.78 -8.26 16.42
N ARG A 401 17.26 -7.31 15.61
CA ARG A 401 17.42 -7.49 14.16
C ARG A 401 18.43 -8.59 13.78
N THR A 402 19.39 -8.86 14.65
CA THR A 402 20.46 -9.82 14.39
C THR A 402 19.98 -11.26 14.61
N THR A 403 19.14 -11.46 15.62
CA THR A 403 18.78 -12.80 16.10
C THR A 403 17.31 -13.16 15.88
N GLY A 404 16.44 -12.20 15.56
CA GLY A 404 15.00 -12.38 15.50
C GLY A 404 14.32 -12.55 16.86
N LYS A 405 15.05 -12.36 17.97
CA LYS A 405 14.49 -12.53 19.32
C LYS A 405 13.63 -11.34 19.71
N LEU A 406 12.51 -11.63 20.34
CA LEU A 406 11.63 -10.63 20.92
C LEU A 406 12.31 -9.94 22.11
N ILE A 407 12.30 -8.61 22.10
CA ILE A 407 12.73 -7.77 23.23
C ILE A 407 11.52 -7.28 24.01
N LEU A 408 10.47 -6.88 23.29
CA LEU A 408 9.27 -6.28 23.87
C LEU A 408 8.04 -6.56 23.01
N ALA A 409 6.92 -6.89 23.66
CA ALA A 409 5.59 -6.84 23.06
C ALA A 409 4.67 -6.08 24.02
N THR A 410 4.04 -5.00 23.57
CA THR A 410 3.15 -4.15 24.40
C THR A 410 1.89 -3.82 23.60
N ALA A 411 0.72 -3.97 24.21
CA ALA A 411 -0.53 -3.57 23.59
C ALA A 411 -0.55 -2.06 23.35
N TYR A 412 -0.91 -1.64 22.12
CA TYR A 412 -1.07 -0.24 21.76
C TYR A 412 -2.48 0.10 21.28
N GLY A 413 -3.35 -0.92 21.17
CA GLY A 413 -4.76 -0.84 20.85
C GLY A 413 -5.65 -1.58 21.85
N LYS A 414 -6.95 -1.57 21.60
CA LYS A 414 -7.92 -2.38 22.36
C LYS A 414 -7.77 -3.84 21.93
N ILE A 415 -7.50 -4.73 22.89
CA ILE A 415 -7.36 -6.18 22.65
C ILE A 415 -8.19 -6.98 23.64
N THR A 416 -8.76 -8.11 23.19
CA THR A 416 -9.48 -9.08 24.02
C THR A 416 -9.02 -10.52 23.77
N TRP A 417 -8.19 -10.75 22.76
CA TRP A 417 -7.77 -12.08 22.33
C TRP A 417 -6.61 -12.67 23.11
N SER A 418 -5.88 -11.85 23.86
CA SER A 418 -4.68 -12.25 24.61
C SER A 418 -4.62 -11.53 25.96
N ASP A 419 -4.42 -12.28 27.03
CA ASP A 419 -4.23 -11.81 28.40
C ASP A 419 -2.93 -12.34 29.03
N THR A 420 -2.22 -13.26 28.34
CA THR A 420 -0.99 -13.88 28.77
C THR A 420 0.07 -13.85 27.69
N LYS A 421 1.32 -14.15 28.08
CA LYS A 421 2.46 -14.29 27.18
C LYS A 421 3.15 -15.62 27.40
N ASP A 422 3.75 -16.18 26.32
CA ASP A 422 4.60 -17.37 26.43
C ASP A 422 5.95 -17.06 27.11
N ALA A 423 6.78 -18.09 27.23
CA ALA A 423 8.10 -17.99 27.87
C ALA A 423 9.04 -17.00 27.14
N GLU A 424 8.83 -16.79 25.85
CA GLU A 424 9.56 -15.86 25.02
C GLU A 424 8.95 -14.44 25.04
N GLY A 425 7.84 -14.24 25.76
CA GLY A 425 7.17 -12.95 25.91
C GLY A 425 6.20 -12.59 24.78
N ARG A 426 5.84 -13.55 23.90
CA ARG A 426 4.86 -13.36 22.84
C ARG A 426 3.44 -13.46 23.38
N PRO A 427 2.49 -12.60 22.92
CA PRO A 427 1.08 -12.75 23.26
C PRO A 427 0.54 -14.12 22.83
N VAL A 428 -0.27 -14.73 23.69
CA VAL A 428 -0.90 -16.03 23.45
C VAL A 428 -2.42 -15.87 23.41
N ALA A 429 -3.05 -16.51 22.43
CA ALA A 429 -4.50 -16.50 22.30
C ALA A 429 -5.16 -17.15 23.53
N ASN A 430 -6.14 -16.48 24.11
CA ASN A 430 -6.93 -17.01 25.23
C ASN A 430 -8.15 -17.80 24.71
N SER A 431 -8.90 -18.42 25.61
CA SER A 431 -10.07 -19.25 25.26
C SER A 431 -11.22 -18.45 24.61
N GLN A 432 -11.18 -17.13 24.66
CA GLN A 432 -12.19 -16.27 24.07
C GLN A 432 -11.77 -15.73 22.69
N ALA A 433 -10.58 -16.08 22.22
CA ALA A 433 -10.11 -15.64 20.90
C ALA A 433 -10.79 -16.41 19.74
N PRO A 434 -10.88 -17.75 19.72
CA PRO A 434 -11.34 -18.47 18.52
C PRO A 434 -12.76 -18.08 18.10
N PRO A 435 -13.02 -17.91 16.79
CA PRO A 435 -14.36 -17.72 16.23
C PRO A 435 -15.30 -18.87 16.58
N THR A 436 -16.62 -18.62 16.62
CA THR A 436 -17.64 -19.65 16.86
C THR A 436 -18.70 -19.63 15.76
N LEU A 437 -19.54 -20.68 15.68
CA LEU A 437 -20.63 -20.69 14.70
C LEU A 437 -21.64 -19.56 14.94
N GLU A 438 -21.91 -19.23 16.20
CA GLU A 438 -22.82 -18.16 16.60
C GLU A 438 -22.22 -16.76 16.46
N GLY A 439 -20.92 -16.69 16.29
CA GLY A 439 -20.16 -15.45 16.31
C GLY A 439 -19.66 -15.07 17.69
N ARG A 440 -18.46 -14.49 17.75
CA ARG A 440 -17.81 -14.00 18.97
C ARG A 440 -17.21 -12.64 18.74
N ILE A 441 -17.44 -11.71 19.67
CA ILE A 441 -16.83 -10.38 19.62
C ILE A 441 -15.37 -10.49 20.05
N VAL A 442 -14.45 -10.06 19.15
CA VAL A 442 -13.02 -10.01 19.41
C VAL A 442 -12.46 -8.64 19.03
N CYS A 443 -11.55 -8.14 19.84
CA CYS A 443 -10.78 -6.91 19.58
C CYS A 443 -9.28 -7.24 19.48
N PRO A 444 -8.55 -6.68 18.51
CA PRO A 444 -9.07 -5.87 17.42
C PRO A 444 -9.97 -6.67 16.47
N GLY A 445 -10.79 -5.95 15.69
CA GLY A 445 -11.54 -6.55 14.59
C GLY A 445 -10.66 -6.97 13.43
N ALA A 446 -11.23 -7.49 12.34
CA ALA A 446 -10.49 -8.01 11.19
C ALA A 446 -9.61 -6.97 10.50
N LEU A 447 -9.99 -5.69 10.48
CA LEU A 447 -9.17 -4.61 9.95
C LEU A 447 -7.97 -4.25 10.85
N GLY A 448 -7.92 -4.81 12.08
CA GLY A 448 -6.83 -4.68 13.02
C GLY A 448 -6.70 -3.33 13.70
N THR A 449 -5.74 -3.21 14.62
CA THR A 449 -5.38 -1.93 15.24
C THR A 449 -4.64 -1.01 14.25
N THR A 450 -3.90 -1.56 13.32
CA THR A 450 -3.36 -0.90 12.12
C THR A 450 -3.48 -1.85 10.93
N ASN A 451 -3.09 -1.40 9.72
CA ASN A 451 -3.15 -2.23 8.52
C ASN A 451 -1.95 -1.87 7.61
N PHE A 452 -2.14 -1.67 6.30
CA PHE A 452 -1.08 -1.32 5.34
C PHE A 452 -0.50 0.08 5.52
N MET A 453 -1.09 0.92 6.36
CA MET A 453 -0.68 2.31 6.54
C MET A 453 0.77 2.37 7.02
N ALA A 454 1.66 2.90 6.17
CA ALA A 454 3.08 2.96 6.50
C ALA A 454 3.32 3.89 7.70
N PRO A 455 4.01 3.42 8.76
CA PRO A 455 4.39 4.25 9.90
C PRO A 455 5.58 5.15 9.55
N THR A 456 5.93 6.07 10.45
CA THR A 456 7.19 6.81 10.42
C THR A 456 7.90 6.75 11.76
N TYR A 457 9.23 6.59 11.74
CA TYR A 457 10.08 6.75 12.93
C TYR A 457 10.88 8.04 12.79
N ASP A 458 10.69 8.93 13.72
CA ASP A 458 11.40 10.20 13.79
C ASP A 458 12.62 10.08 14.73
N PRO A 459 13.86 10.17 14.20
CA PRO A 459 15.06 10.06 15.00
C PRO A 459 15.27 11.25 15.95
N GLN A 460 14.63 12.41 15.71
CA GLN A 460 14.74 13.59 16.57
C GLN A 460 13.93 13.43 17.85
N THR A 461 12.73 12.85 17.75
CA THR A 461 11.86 12.59 18.91
C THR A 461 12.09 11.21 19.52
N GLY A 462 12.68 10.28 18.76
CA GLY A 462 12.83 8.88 19.12
C GLY A 462 11.52 8.09 19.13
N LEU A 463 10.46 8.59 18.49
CA LEU A 463 9.13 8.00 18.50
C LEU A 463 8.74 7.38 17.15
N LEU A 464 7.97 6.29 17.22
CA LEU A 464 7.25 5.75 16.05
C LEU A 464 5.84 6.34 16.02
N TYR A 465 5.47 6.94 14.87
CA TYR A 465 4.12 7.42 14.63
C TYR A 465 3.39 6.45 13.71
N VAL A 466 2.20 6.05 14.14
CA VAL A 466 1.41 5.04 13.44
C VAL A 466 -0.07 5.40 13.44
N THR A 467 -0.71 5.23 12.30
CA THR A 467 -2.17 5.27 12.18
C THR A 467 -2.74 4.03 12.83
N ALA A 468 -3.66 4.22 13.77
CA ALA A 468 -4.24 3.15 14.56
C ALA A 468 -5.76 3.28 14.66
N ARG A 469 -6.43 2.19 15.02
CA ARG A 469 -7.87 2.15 15.28
C ARG A 469 -8.19 1.27 16.46
N ASP A 470 -9.26 1.60 17.16
CA ASP A 470 -9.90 0.72 18.12
C ASP A 470 -11.24 0.27 17.51
N GLN A 471 -11.33 -1.02 17.23
CA GLN A 471 -12.43 -1.66 16.53
C GLN A 471 -12.57 -3.09 17.04
N CYS A 472 -13.80 -3.56 17.22
CA CYS A 472 -14.10 -4.96 17.57
C CYS A 472 -15.13 -5.49 16.59
N ASP A 473 -14.93 -6.71 16.11
CA ASP A 473 -15.86 -7.36 15.17
C ASP A 473 -16.40 -8.66 15.76
N VAL A 474 -17.55 -9.09 15.28
CA VAL A 474 -18.08 -10.44 15.52
C VAL A 474 -17.44 -11.37 14.50
N PHE A 475 -16.66 -12.33 14.96
CA PHE A 475 -16.06 -13.37 14.11
C PHE A 475 -16.88 -14.64 14.20
N SER A 476 -17.30 -15.16 13.05
CA SER A 476 -17.96 -16.44 12.92
C SER A 476 -17.10 -17.41 12.12
N THR A 477 -17.34 -18.73 12.29
CA THR A 477 -16.63 -19.78 11.55
C THR A 477 -17.64 -20.77 10.96
N ALA A 478 -17.35 -21.24 9.74
CA ALA A 478 -18.15 -22.27 9.09
C ALA A 478 -17.30 -23.08 8.10
N PRO A 479 -17.62 -24.37 7.84
CA PRO A 479 -16.96 -25.12 6.79
C PRO A 479 -17.14 -24.45 5.42
N GLN A 480 -16.05 -24.33 4.67
CA GLN A 480 -16.05 -23.83 3.30
C GLN A 480 -15.17 -24.72 2.44
N PRO A 481 -15.66 -25.29 1.33
CA PRO A 481 -14.83 -25.99 0.37
C PRO A 481 -13.90 -25.00 -0.34
N TYR A 482 -12.68 -25.45 -0.64
CA TYR A 482 -11.75 -24.68 -1.45
C TYR A 482 -12.12 -24.77 -2.93
N GLU A 483 -12.18 -23.62 -3.59
CA GLU A 483 -12.33 -23.48 -5.05
C GLU A 483 -11.29 -22.50 -5.58
N PRO A 484 -10.41 -22.91 -6.51
CA PRO A 484 -9.36 -22.04 -7.04
C PRO A 484 -9.93 -20.72 -7.61
N GLY A 485 -9.34 -19.58 -7.22
CA GLY A 485 -9.77 -18.25 -7.68
C GLY A 485 -11.04 -17.73 -7.02
N HIS A 486 -11.60 -18.45 -6.04
CA HIS A 486 -12.73 -17.98 -5.23
C HIS A 486 -12.27 -17.69 -3.80
N ALA A 487 -12.99 -16.78 -3.15
CA ALA A 487 -12.70 -16.40 -1.77
C ALA A 487 -12.80 -17.61 -0.82
N PHE A 488 -11.78 -17.79 0.04
CA PHE A 488 -11.62 -18.90 0.96
C PHE A 488 -11.39 -18.37 2.38
N TYR A 489 -12.45 -17.79 2.97
CA TYR A 489 -12.39 -17.20 4.31
C TYR A 489 -12.68 -18.18 5.45
N GLY A 490 -13.46 -19.23 5.20
CA GLY A 490 -13.93 -20.15 6.23
C GLY A 490 -14.96 -19.52 7.18
N SER A 491 -15.59 -18.45 6.79
CA SER A 491 -16.76 -17.73 7.28
C SER A 491 -16.62 -16.20 7.09
N ALA A 492 -17.11 -15.40 8.04
CA ALA A 492 -17.18 -13.96 7.92
C ALA A 492 -16.92 -13.25 9.26
N TYR A 493 -16.67 -11.96 9.16
CA TYR A 493 -16.67 -11.04 10.29
C TYR A 493 -17.65 -9.90 10.01
N PHE A 494 -18.22 -9.35 11.08
CA PHE A 494 -19.23 -8.29 11.00
C PHE A 494 -18.94 -7.22 12.05
N PRO A 495 -19.24 -5.93 11.75
CA PRO A 495 -19.30 -4.91 12.78
C PRO A 495 -20.24 -5.34 13.90
N SER A 496 -19.84 -5.15 15.14
CA SER A 496 -20.68 -5.44 16.30
C SER A 496 -21.46 -4.19 16.70
N GLU A 497 -22.81 -4.30 16.77
CA GLU A 497 -23.67 -3.26 17.31
C GLU A 497 -23.51 -3.11 18.83
N ASP A 498 -23.09 -4.19 19.52
CA ASP A 498 -22.84 -4.23 20.96
C ASP A 498 -21.44 -3.73 21.33
N ALA A 499 -20.55 -3.50 20.35
CA ALA A 499 -19.22 -2.95 20.58
C ALA A 499 -19.25 -1.42 20.57
N GLU A 500 -18.23 -0.81 21.20
CA GLU A 500 -18.01 0.64 21.08
C GLU A 500 -17.84 1.05 19.61
N PRO A 501 -18.28 2.27 19.24
CA PRO A 501 -18.06 2.80 17.89
C PRO A 501 -16.58 2.73 17.49
N TYR A 502 -16.33 2.50 16.22
CA TYR A 502 -14.98 2.50 15.66
C TYR A 502 -14.31 3.85 15.82
N ARG A 503 -13.10 3.86 16.37
CA ARG A 503 -12.32 5.07 16.63
C ARG A 503 -11.00 5.00 15.87
N GLY A 504 -10.58 6.11 15.29
CA GLY A 504 -9.33 6.25 14.56
C GLY A 504 -8.34 7.17 15.27
N PHE A 505 -7.06 6.85 15.22
CA PHE A 505 -6.02 7.58 15.92
C PHE A 505 -4.75 7.73 15.09
N LEU A 506 -4.03 8.82 15.31
CA LEU A 506 -2.59 8.88 15.12
C LEU A 506 -1.93 8.71 16.50
N LYS A 507 -1.10 7.67 16.67
CA LYS A 507 -0.41 7.37 17.94
C LYS A 507 1.09 7.53 17.79
N ALA A 508 1.76 8.10 18.82
CA ALA A 508 3.21 8.16 18.94
C ALA A 508 3.65 7.17 20.03
N ILE A 509 4.45 6.17 19.65
CA ILE A 509 4.89 5.06 20.49
C ILE A 509 6.38 5.19 20.76
N ASP A 510 6.79 5.04 22.00
CA ASP A 510 8.20 4.97 22.43
C ASP A 510 8.71 3.54 22.21
N PRO A 511 9.67 3.28 21.30
CA PRO A 511 10.22 1.95 21.08
C PRO A 511 10.95 1.37 22.29
N GLY A 512 11.40 2.20 23.21
CA GLY A 512 12.10 1.74 24.43
C GLY A 512 11.19 1.07 25.44
N THR A 513 9.91 1.48 25.49
CA THR A 513 8.92 1.02 26.47
C THR A 513 7.70 0.35 25.82
N GLY A 514 7.47 0.57 24.54
CA GLY A 514 6.24 0.20 23.80
C GLY A 514 5.04 1.05 24.20
N GLY A 515 5.21 2.05 25.06
CA GLY A 515 4.12 2.90 25.56
C GLY A 515 3.68 3.95 24.55
N VAL A 516 2.36 4.19 24.46
CA VAL A 516 1.79 5.30 23.70
C VAL A 516 2.02 6.60 24.47
N LYS A 517 2.90 7.46 23.95
CA LYS A 517 3.27 8.74 24.58
C LYS A 517 2.27 9.83 24.25
N TRP A 518 1.82 9.88 22.99
CA TRP A 518 0.86 10.85 22.48
C TRP A 518 -0.16 10.16 21.58
N LYS A 519 -1.38 10.68 21.53
CA LYS A 519 -2.40 10.27 20.57
C LYS A 519 -3.22 11.48 20.13
N PHE A 520 -3.58 11.48 18.85
CA PHE A 520 -4.60 12.35 18.27
C PHE A 520 -5.74 11.47 17.76
N GLU A 521 -6.99 11.83 18.08
CA GLU A 521 -8.18 11.10 17.63
C GLU A 521 -8.76 11.79 16.40
N HIS A 522 -8.91 11.03 15.32
CA HIS A 522 -9.61 11.45 14.10
C HIS A 522 -11.12 11.36 14.27
N THR A 523 -11.87 12.08 13.42
CA THR A 523 -13.35 12.01 13.39
C THR A 523 -13.83 10.60 13.08
N SER A 524 -13.13 9.90 12.19
CA SER A 524 -13.37 8.49 11.87
C SER A 524 -12.05 7.73 11.64
N PRO A 525 -12.07 6.38 11.64
CA PRO A 525 -10.88 5.59 11.34
C PRO A 525 -10.32 5.92 9.96
N THR A 526 -9.02 6.23 9.91
CA THR A 526 -8.33 6.59 8.67
C THR A 526 -7.47 5.46 8.10
N TRP A 527 -7.10 5.59 6.83
CA TRP A 527 -6.25 4.67 6.06
C TRP A 527 -4.94 5.31 5.59
N SER A 528 -4.68 6.54 6.02
CA SER A 528 -3.47 7.27 5.65
C SER A 528 -2.24 6.71 6.34
N GLY A 529 -1.13 6.61 5.62
CA GLY A 529 0.19 6.48 6.25
C GLY A 529 0.69 7.80 6.84
N VAL A 530 1.91 7.78 7.36
CA VAL A 530 2.52 8.87 8.13
C VAL A 530 3.91 9.21 7.56
N LEU A 531 4.27 10.50 7.60
CA LEU A 531 5.62 11.02 7.27
C LEU A 531 6.07 11.92 8.42
N SER A 532 7.32 11.81 8.87
CA SER A 532 7.96 12.83 9.72
C SER A 532 9.09 13.55 8.99
N THR A 533 9.37 14.79 9.37
CA THR A 533 10.41 15.61 8.75
C THR A 533 11.29 16.30 9.78
N ALA A 534 12.53 16.65 9.38
CA ALA A 534 13.46 17.38 10.22
C ALA A 534 12.95 18.79 10.60
N GLY A 535 11.94 19.30 9.93
CA GLY A 535 11.22 20.52 10.32
C GLY A 535 10.38 20.40 11.61
N GLY A 536 10.43 19.25 12.31
CA GLY A 536 9.68 18.96 13.52
C GLY A 536 8.20 18.67 13.27
N LEU A 537 7.86 18.18 12.09
CA LEU A 537 6.49 17.95 11.67
C LEU A 537 6.20 16.47 11.43
N VAL A 538 4.97 16.07 11.71
CA VAL A 538 4.38 14.79 11.30
C VAL A 538 3.19 15.07 10.40
N PHE A 539 3.13 14.42 9.24
CA PHE A 539 2.04 14.56 8.27
C PHE A 539 1.23 13.28 8.16
N SER A 540 -0.09 13.40 8.15
CA SER A 540 -1.02 12.31 7.88
C SER A 540 -2.31 12.85 7.27
N GLY A 541 -3.09 11.98 6.63
CA GLY A 541 -4.42 12.31 6.13
C GLY A 541 -5.53 11.65 6.96
N ASP A 542 -6.78 11.96 6.63
CA ASP A 542 -7.93 11.29 7.22
C ASP A 542 -8.98 10.82 6.20
N ALA A 543 -10.01 10.15 6.70
CA ALA A 543 -11.08 9.63 5.85
C ALA A 543 -12.01 10.74 5.33
N GLU A 544 -12.04 11.89 5.99
CA GLU A 544 -12.80 13.08 5.58
C GLU A 544 -12.07 13.90 4.50
N GLY A 545 -10.84 13.50 4.13
CA GLY A 545 -10.04 14.16 3.10
C GLY A 545 -9.21 15.34 3.59
N ASN A 546 -8.98 15.46 4.89
CA ASN A 546 -8.03 16.42 5.41
C ASN A 546 -6.60 15.88 5.31
N PHE A 547 -5.67 16.72 4.87
CA PHE A 547 -4.24 16.54 5.03
C PHE A 547 -3.78 17.42 6.19
N ILE A 548 -3.15 16.82 7.19
CA ILE A 548 -2.90 17.47 8.48
C ILE A 548 -1.41 17.43 8.79
N ALA A 549 -0.84 18.55 9.20
CA ALA A 549 0.48 18.61 9.82
C ALA A 549 0.34 18.74 11.33
N PHE A 550 1.10 17.93 12.05
CA PHE A 550 1.17 17.91 13.51
C PHE A 550 2.57 18.33 13.97
N ASP A 551 2.66 18.95 15.13
CA ASP A 551 3.90 19.10 15.89
C ASP A 551 4.38 17.70 16.33
N ALA A 552 5.56 17.30 15.92
CA ALA A 552 6.12 15.98 16.20
C ALA A 552 6.28 15.72 17.71
N ALA A 553 6.57 16.73 18.51
CA ALA A 553 6.81 16.56 19.94
C ALA A 553 5.53 16.38 20.76
N SER A 554 4.35 16.79 20.25
CA SER A 554 3.10 16.83 21.02
C SER A 554 1.88 16.24 20.32
N LEU A 555 1.95 15.94 19.02
CA LEU A 555 0.85 15.57 18.13
C LEU A 555 -0.30 16.58 18.11
N LYS A 556 -0.02 17.86 18.42
CA LYS A 556 -0.99 18.93 18.22
C LYS A 556 -1.09 19.27 16.74
N PRO A 557 -2.30 19.36 16.13
CA PRO A 557 -2.45 19.80 14.76
C PRO A 557 -2.05 21.27 14.63
N VAL A 558 -1.19 21.59 13.67
CA VAL A 558 -0.68 22.95 13.43
C VAL A 558 -1.10 23.54 12.09
N TRP A 559 -1.52 22.69 11.15
CA TRP A 559 -2.01 23.05 9.82
C TRP A 559 -2.88 21.93 9.25
N HIS A 560 -3.84 22.28 8.41
CA HIS A 560 -4.60 21.31 7.61
C HIS A 560 -5.06 21.92 6.28
N PHE A 561 -5.34 21.02 5.33
CA PHE A 561 -5.92 21.36 4.03
C PHE A 561 -6.95 20.30 3.64
N GLN A 562 -8.16 20.73 3.22
CA GLN A 562 -9.21 19.84 2.74
C GLN A 562 -9.00 19.52 1.25
N MET A 563 -8.69 18.26 0.93
CA MET A 563 -8.37 17.78 -0.43
C MET A 563 -9.59 17.30 -1.22
N GLY A 564 -10.76 17.18 -0.57
CA GLY A 564 -12.01 16.75 -1.24
C GLY A 564 -12.14 15.25 -1.49
N GLY A 565 -11.23 14.43 -1.00
CA GLY A 565 -11.29 12.97 -1.10
C GLY A 565 -10.51 12.28 0.00
N ALA A 566 -11.02 11.12 0.47
CA ALA A 566 -10.39 10.33 1.53
C ALA A 566 -8.95 9.95 1.20
N VAL A 567 -8.09 9.88 2.21
CA VAL A 567 -6.67 9.56 2.08
C VAL A 567 -6.44 8.09 2.39
N TYR A 568 -5.88 7.38 1.41
CA TYR A 568 -5.46 5.97 1.54
C TYR A 568 -3.95 5.78 1.34
N ALA A 569 -3.25 6.84 0.96
CA ALA A 569 -1.82 6.83 0.67
C ALA A 569 -0.99 7.34 1.85
N ALA A 570 0.29 7.07 1.80
CA ALA A 570 1.24 7.65 2.73
C ALA A 570 1.91 8.90 2.11
N PRO A 571 2.06 10.02 2.86
CA PRO A 571 2.75 11.19 2.37
C PRO A 571 4.26 10.94 2.22
N MET A 572 4.92 11.73 1.35
CA MET A 572 6.37 11.73 1.15
C MET A 572 6.88 13.16 0.92
N ALA A 573 8.18 13.39 1.12
CA ALA A 573 8.79 14.70 0.92
C ALA A 573 9.91 14.64 -0.12
N PHE A 574 10.08 15.74 -0.87
CA PHE A 574 11.14 15.89 -1.86
C PHE A 574 11.51 17.37 -2.04
N ALA A 575 12.59 17.65 -2.75
CA ALA A 575 12.90 19.01 -3.16
C ALA A 575 13.27 19.10 -4.64
N VAL A 576 12.87 20.20 -5.27
CA VAL A 576 13.24 20.54 -6.66
C VAL A 576 13.63 22.01 -6.71
N ASP A 577 14.74 22.32 -7.38
CA ASP A 577 15.29 23.69 -7.48
C ASP A 577 15.46 24.36 -6.10
N GLY A 578 15.88 23.59 -5.09
CA GLY A 578 16.08 24.06 -3.74
C GLY A 578 14.79 24.38 -2.96
N LYS A 579 13.61 23.98 -3.46
CA LYS A 579 12.30 24.14 -2.80
C LYS A 579 11.78 22.81 -2.33
N GLU A 580 11.39 22.74 -1.07
CA GLU A 580 10.80 21.55 -0.48
C GLU A 580 9.30 21.43 -0.80
N TYR A 581 8.88 20.18 -1.01
CA TYR A 581 7.49 19.80 -1.23
C TYR A 581 7.13 18.60 -0.35
N VAL A 582 5.86 18.56 0.06
CA VAL A 582 5.25 17.35 0.62
C VAL A 582 4.15 16.90 -0.32
N ALA A 583 4.20 15.63 -0.77
CA ALA A 583 3.21 15.08 -1.69
C ALA A 583 2.40 13.96 -1.04
N ILE A 584 1.14 13.84 -1.46
CA ILE A 584 0.22 12.81 -0.99
C ILE A 584 -0.86 12.55 -2.06
N ALA A 585 -1.33 11.29 -2.15
CA ALA A 585 -2.49 10.95 -2.95
C ALA A 585 -3.77 10.96 -2.09
N ALA A 586 -4.83 11.57 -2.60
CA ALA A 586 -6.15 11.62 -1.96
C ALA A 586 -7.26 11.55 -3.01
N GLY A 587 -8.33 10.80 -2.73
CA GLY A 587 -9.37 10.55 -3.71
C GLY A 587 -8.77 9.97 -5.00
N SER A 588 -8.90 10.70 -6.12
CA SER A 588 -8.35 10.32 -7.43
C SER A 588 -7.18 11.21 -7.89
N ALA A 589 -6.55 11.97 -6.98
CA ALA A 589 -5.53 12.94 -7.35
C ALA A 589 -4.26 12.80 -6.48
N ILE A 590 -3.12 13.26 -7.03
CA ILE A 590 -1.89 13.50 -6.29
C ILE A 590 -1.74 15.01 -6.11
N TYR A 591 -1.47 15.40 -4.88
CA TYR A 591 -1.23 16.79 -4.46
C TYR A 591 0.23 16.95 -4.09
N ALA A 592 0.83 18.07 -4.45
CA ALA A 592 2.10 18.53 -3.89
C ALA A 592 1.91 19.88 -3.22
N PHE A 593 2.35 19.97 -1.99
CA PHE A 593 2.28 21.17 -1.16
C PHE A 593 3.68 21.75 -0.98
N GLY A 594 3.79 23.06 -0.81
CA GLY A 594 5.04 23.76 -0.56
C GLY A 594 4.79 25.15 0.00
N LEU A 595 5.86 25.84 0.38
CA LEU A 595 5.77 27.24 0.81
C LEU A 595 5.41 28.14 -0.38
N PRO A 596 4.81 29.32 -0.17
CA PRO A 596 4.40 30.27 -1.20
C PRO A 596 5.45 30.62 -2.26
#